data_ed7116b3a26a2340b2ed6c07592524e1
#
_entry.id   ed7116b3a26a2340b2ed6c07592524e1
#
_cell.length_a   1.000
_cell.length_b   1.000
_cell.length_c   1.000
_cell.angle_alpha   90.00
_cell.angle_beta   90.00
_cell.angle_gamma   90.00
#
_symmetry.space_group_name_H-M   'P 1'
#
loop_
_entity.id
_entity.type
_entity.pdbx_description
1 polymer ?
#
loop_
_entity_poly.entity_id
_entity_poly.type
_entity_poly.pdbx_seq_one_letter_code
_entity_poly.pdbx_strand_id
1 'polypeptide(L)'
;LKEEQQLLATLSSPERLSWAVNRFEGRFALTTSFGIQSAVLLHMLSGLKDGDTVPVIWVDTGYLPEETYQYCETLQELLNIRLVVAQSAMSPARMEAVEGRLWETGSVQDLEAYHRIRKVEPLEQAFSSLDIQCWASGVRRGQTNHRDQMTWLDPIRGRLSLRPLLDWTPKDVFYYM
;
A
#
# COMPACT_ATOMS: atom_id res chain seq x y z
N LEU A 1 -6.20 -12.12 17.42
CA LEU A 1 -6.37 -11.98 15.95
C LEU A 1 -7.73 -12.47 15.47
N LYS A 2 -8.21 -13.59 15.99
CA LYS A 2 -9.53 -14.15 15.61
C LYS A 2 -10.68 -13.19 15.96
N GLU A 3 -10.65 -12.59 17.14
CA GLU A 3 -11.66 -11.63 17.59
C GLU A 3 -11.64 -10.38 16.71
N GLU A 4 -10.46 -9.93 16.32
CA GLU A 4 -10.28 -8.78 15.45
C GLU A 4 -10.83 -9.06 14.04
N GLN A 5 -10.62 -10.25 13.48
CA GLN A 5 -11.21 -10.67 12.21
C GLN A 5 -12.73 -10.61 12.26
N GLN A 6 -13.34 -11.13 13.34
CA GLN A 6 -14.78 -11.13 13.50
C GLN A 6 -15.35 -9.71 13.59
N LEU A 7 -14.66 -8.84 14.32
CA LEU A 7 -15.05 -7.43 14.41
C LEU A 7 -14.98 -6.75 13.06
N LEU A 8 -13.86 -6.90 12.35
CA LEU A 8 -13.64 -6.25 11.06
C LEU A 8 -14.65 -6.68 10.00
N ALA A 9 -15.12 -7.93 10.06
CA ALA A 9 -16.15 -8.43 9.15
C ALA A 9 -17.48 -7.68 9.30
N THR A 10 -17.76 -7.11 10.48
CA THR A 10 -19.01 -6.37 10.74
C THR A 10 -18.93 -4.87 10.39
N LEU A 11 -17.73 -4.36 10.15
CA LEU A 11 -17.48 -2.94 9.91
C LEU A 11 -17.54 -2.59 8.42
N SER A 12 -17.84 -1.34 8.12
CA SER A 12 -17.66 -0.78 6.78
C SER A 12 -16.17 -0.50 6.52
N SER A 13 -15.81 -0.24 5.27
CA SER A 13 -14.42 0.06 4.92
C SER A 13 -13.87 1.30 5.63
N PRO A 14 -14.59 2.44 5.68
CA PRO A 14 -14.13 3.58 6.48
C PRO A 14 -14.00 3.27 7.97
N GLU A 15 -14.92 2.47 8.51
CA GLU A 15 -14.87 2.04 9.92
C GLU A 15 -13.66 1.13 10.19
N ARG A 16 -13.28 0.28 9.24
CA ARG A 16 -12.07 -0.56 9.34
C ARG A 16 -10.82 0.31 9.41
N LEU A 17 -10.74 1.35 8.57
CA LEU A 17 -9.63 2.30 8.62
C LEU A 17 -9.59 3.05 9.95
N SER A 18 -10.73 3.55 10.41
CA SER A 18 -10.83 4.25 11.68
C SER A 18 -10.41 3.37 12.86
N TRP A 19 -10.84 2.10 12.85
CA TRP A 19 -10.41 1.12 13.83
C TRP A 19 -8.89 0.98 13.89
N ALA A 20 -8.24 0.87 12.73
CA ALA A 20 -6.79 0.71 12.66
C ALA A 20 -6.04 1.96 13.12
N VAL A 21 -6.53 3.15 12.74
CA VAL A 21 -5.94 4.42 13.19
C VAL A 21 -5.93 4.51 14.71
N ASN A 22 -7.02 4.08 15.35
CA ASN A 22 -7.13 4.11 16.79
C ASN A 22 -6.35 2.97 17.48
N ARG A 23 -6.45 1.75 16.92
CA ARG A 23 -5.80 0.56 17.51
C ARG A 23 -4.28 0.63 17.45
N PHE A 24 -3.73 1.20 16.39
CA PHE A 24 -2.30 1.31 16.16
C PHE A 24 -1.84 2.77 16.09
N GLU A 25 -2.34 3.59 16.99
CA GLU A 25 -2.07 5.03 17.00
C GLU A 25 -0.58 5.34 16.88
N GLY A 26 -0.23 6.13 15.87
CA GLY A 26 1.17 6.47 15.57
C GLY A 26 1.99 5.36 14.91
N ARG A 27 1.40 4.17 14.70
CA ARG A 27 2.08 2.99 14.15
C ARG A 27 1.29 2.32 13.03
N PHE A 28 0.38 3.06 12.43
CA PHE A 28 -0.42 2.63 11.30
C PHE A 28 -0.06 3.44 10.07
N ALA A 29 0.03 2.79 8.92
CA ALA A 29 0.30 3.43 7.63
C ALA A 29 -0.63 2.89 6.56
N LEU A 30 -0.81 3.67 5.49
CA LEU A 30 -1.43 3.22 4.27
C LEU A 30 -0.36 3.05 3.22
N THR A 31 -0.41 2.00 2.41
CA THR A 31 0.42 1.87 1.22
C THR A 31 -0.40 2.16 -0.01
N THR A 32 0.19 2.80 -1.01
CA THR A 32 -0.49 3.13 -2.26
C THR A 32 0.40 2.87 -3.46
N SER A 33 -0.22 2.41 -4.55
CA SER A 33 0.38 2.37 -5.89
C SER A 33 -0.20 3.45 -6.80
N PHE A 34 -1.11 4.27 -6.27
CA PHE A 34 -1.92 5.23 -7.01
C PHE A 34 -2.79 4.59 -8.10
N GLY A 35 -3.12 3.30 -7.94
CA GLY A 35 -4.18 2.67 -8.72
C GLY A 35 -5.57 3.10 -8.23
N ILE A 36 -6.61 2.67 -8.92
CA ILE A 36 -7.99 3.10 -8.62
C ILE A 36 -8.44 2.70 -7.22
N GLN A 37 -8.12 1.49 -6.75
CA GLN A 37 -8.47 1.04 -5.39
C GLN A 37 -7.71 1.84 -4.33
N SER A 38 -6.46 2.19 -4.63
CA SER A 38 -5.66 3.03 -3.74
C SER A 38 -6.25 4.42 -3.62
N ALA A 39 -6.76 4.98 -4.72
CA ALA A 39 -7.42 6.29 -4.70
C ALA A 39 -8.65 6.28 -3.80
N VAL A 40 -9.44 5.20 -3.81
CA VAL A 40 -10.59 5.02 -2.92
C VAL A 40 -10.15 5.09 -1.46
N LEU A 41 -9.11 4.33 -1.09
CA LEU A 41 -8.58 4.33 0.28
C LEU A 41 -8.03 5.70 0.69
N LEU A 42 -7.32 6.37 -0.21
CA LEU A 42 -6.78 7.71 0.05
C LEU A 42 -7.88 8.71 0.35
N HIS A 43 -8.96 8.67 -0.43
CA HIS A 43 -10.12 9.53 -0.20
C HIS A 43 -10.82 9.22 1.12
N MET A 44 -11.01 7.93 1.45
CA MET A 44 -11.58 7.53 2.74
C MET A 44 -10.72 8.01 3.90
N LEU A 45 -9.40 7.83 3.81
CA LEU A 45 -8.46 8.25 4.84
C LEU A 45 -8.51 9.76 5.04
N SER A 46 -8.54 10.54 3.97
CA SER A 46 -8.57 12.00 4.03
C SER A 46 -9.84 12.54 4.71
N GLY A 47 -10.92 11.77 4.72
CA GLY A 47 -12.17 12.12 5.37
C GLY A 47 -12.27 11.72 6.84
N LEU A 48 -11.29 10.98 7.36
CA LEU A 48 -11.30 10.55 8.75
C LEU A 48 -10.65 11.58 9.67
N LYS A 49 -11.12 11.61 10.93
CA LYS A 49 -10.43 12.37 11.97
C LYS A 49 -9.00 11.85 12.11
N ASP A 50 -8.03 12.76 12.12
CA ASP A 50 -6.60 12.44 12.20
C ASP A 50 -6.06 11.61 11.03
N GLY A 51 -6.83 11.49 9.93
CA GLY A 51 -6.38 10.79 8.73
C GLY A 51 -5.14 11.44 8.10
N ASP A 52 -4.99 12.75 8.24
CA ASP A 52 -3.84 13.50 7.75
C ASP A 52 -2.54 13.22 8.53
N THR A 53 -2.63 12.58 9.69
CA THR A 53 -1.45 12.17 10.48
C THR A 53 -0.91 10.81 10.08
N VAL A 54 -1.71 10.01 9.36
CA VAL A 54 -1.34 8.65 8.94
C VAL A 54 -0.38 8.72 7.74
N PRO A 55 0.83 8.13 7.84
CA PRO A 55 1.72 8.08 6.68
C PRO A 55 1.10 7.29 5.54
N VAL A 56 1.13 7.87 4.35
CA VAL A 56 0.77 7.20 3.10
C VAL A 56 2.07 6.89 2.39
N ILE A 57 2.46 5.62 2.37
CA ILE A 57 3.74 5.19 1.82
C ILE A 57 3.55 4.79 0.36
N TRP A 58 4.29 5.45 -0.51
CA TRP A 58 4.33 5.16 -1.94
C TRP A 58 5.74 4.71 -2.32
N VAL A 59 5.84 3.50 -2.87
CA VAL A 59 7.12 3.00 -3.37
C VAL A 59 7.32 3.54 -4.78
N ASP A 60 8.26 4.45 -4.93
CA ASP A 60 8.70 4.92 -6.24
C ASP A 60 9.86 4.05 -6.70
N THR A 61 9.57 3.19 -7.67
CA THR A 61 10.57 2.25 -8.21
C THR A 61 11.59 2.93 -9.12
N GLY A 62 11.32 4.16 -9.55
CA GLY A 62 12.11 4.86 -10.57
C GLY A 62 11.77 4.44 -12.01
N TYR A 63 10.82 3.50 -12.15
CA TYR A 63 10.41 2.95 -13.44
C TYR A 63 8.89 3.00 -13.64
N LEU A 64 8.21 3.85 -12.89
CA LEU A 64 6.76 4.00 -13.03
C LEU A 64 6.40 4.78 -14.28
N PRO A 65 5.19 4.59 -14.84
CA PRO A 65 4.71 5.41 -15.95
C PRO A 65 4.61 6.88 -15.58
N GLU A 66 4.80 7.76 -16.54
CA GLU A 66 4.68 9.21 -16.36
C GLU A 66 3.33 9.60 -15.75
N GLU A 67 2.26 8.93 -16.20
CA GLU A 67 0.89 9.16 -15.72
C GLU A 67 0.75 8.91 -14.21
N THR A 68 1.48 7.92 -13.68
CA THR A 68 1.47 7.63 -12.23
C THR A 68 2.07 8.79 -11.44
N TYR A 69 3.19 9.35 -11.91
CA TYR A 69 3.81 10.50 -11.25
C TYR A 69 2.90 11.72 -11.28
N GLN A 70 2.28 11.99 -12.43
CA GLN A 70 1.34 13.10 -12.59
C GLN A 70 0.11 12.94 -11.71
N TYR A 71 -0.43 11.74 -11.64
CA TYR A 71 -1.60 11.43 -10.81
C TYR A 71 -1.29 11.60 -9.32
N CYS A 72 -0.11 11.22 -8.90
CA CYS A 72 0.36 11.42 -7.53
C CYS A 72 0.32 12.91 -7.15
N GLU A 73 0.85 13.78 -8.01
CA GLU A 73 0.82 15.23 -7.76
C GLU A 73 -0.61 15.76 -7.69
N THR A 74 -1.48 15.30 -8.60
CA THR A 74 -2.90 15.71 -8.63
C THR A 74 -3.61 15.32 -7.33
N LEU A 75 -3.43 14.09 -6.86
CA LEU A 75 -4.08 13.63 -5.64
C LEU A 75 -3.57 14.36 -4.39
N GLN A 76 -2.29 14.70 -4.35
CA GLN A 76 -1.75 15.49 -3.23
C GLN A 76 -2.37 16.89 -3.16
N GLU A 77 -2.70 17.49 -4.30
CA GLU A 77 -3.38 18.78 -4.34
C GLU A 77 -4.84 18.69 -3.90
N LEU A 78 -5.52 17.58 -4.24
CA LEU A 78 -6.94 17.38 -3.97
C LEU A 78 -7.23 16.84 -2.58
N LEU A 79 -6.33 16.05 -2.02
CA LEU A 79 -6.55 15.34 -0.76
C LEU A 79 -5.52 15.77 0.28
N ASN A 80 -5.98 15.88 1.53
CA ASN A 80 -5.09 16.18 2.65
C ASN A 80 -4.46 14.87 3.14
N ILE A 81 -3.32 14.49 2.54
CA ILE A 81 -2.60 13.26 2.88
C ILE A 81 -1.14 13.56 3.23
N ARG A 82 -0.59 12.74 4.13
CA ARG A 82 0.83 12.77 4.50
C ARG A 82 1.59 11.74 3.65
N LEU A 83 2.08 12.17 2.49
CA LEU A 83 2.81 11.29 1.58
C LEU A 83 4.24 11.05 2.04
N VAL A 84 4.64 9.78 2.08
CA VAL A 84 6.01 9.34 2.35
C VAL A 84 6.47 8.54 1.12
N VAL A 85 7.47 9.04 0.42
CA VAL A 85 8.02 8.37 -0.76
C VAL A 85 9.13 7.43 -0.32
N ALA A 86 8.96 6.14 -0.63
CA ALA A 86 9.97 5.11 -0.36
C ALA A 86 10.73 4.81 -1.65
N GLN A 87 12.02 5.07 -1.63
CA GLN A 87 12.91 4.85 -2.77
C GLN A 87 14.11 4.03 -2.36
N SER A 88 14.64 3.20 -3.29
CA SER A 88 15.87 2.50 -3.08
C SER A 88 17.04 3.49 -2.94
N ALA A 89 17.98 3.19 -2.05
CA ALA A 89 19.24 3.92 -1.96
C ALA A 89 20.08 3.76 -3.23
N MET A 90 19.85 2.68 -3.99
CA MET A 90 20.48 2.46 -5.29
C MET A 90 19.61 3.06 -6.39
N SER A 91 20.11 4.11 -7.09
CA SER A 91 19.38 4.72 -8.19
C SER A 91 19.15 3.71 -9.33
N PRO A 92 18.14 3.93 -10.20
CA PRO A 92 17.95 3.09 -11.38
C PRO A 92 19.20 2.98 -12.24
N ALA A 93 19.87 4.10 -12.51
CA ALA A 93 21.09 4.13 -13.32
C ALA A 93 22.21 3.31 -12.69
N ARG A 94 22.37 3.40 -11.36
CA ARG A 94 23.39 2.64 -10.64
C ARG A 94 23.07 1.14 -10.67
N MET A 95 21.81 0.78 -10.47
CA MET A 95 21.39 -0.63 -10.53
C MET A 95 21.67 -1.23 -11.91
N GLU A 96 21.30 -0.53 -12.98
CA GLU A 96 21.54 -1.00 -14.34
C GLU A 96 23.02 -1.15 -14.65
N ALA A 97 23.86 -0.24 -14.15
CA ALA A 97 25.28 -0.28 -14.36
C ALA A 97 25.98 -1.43 -13.61
N VAL A 98 25.53 -1.72 -12.39
CA VAL A 98 26.16 -2.73 -11.50
C VAL A 98 25.53 -4.10 -11.66
N GLU A 99 24.18 -4.17 -11.72
CA GLU A 99 23.43 -5.43 -11.73
C GLU A 99 22.85 -5.77 -13.11
N GLY A 100 22.80 -4.78 -14.03
CA GLY A 100 22.16 -4.94 -15.33
C GLY A 100 20.66 -4.62 -15.29
N ARG A 101 20.01 -4.81 -16.44
CA ARG A 101 18.56 -4.61 -16.60
C ARG A 101 17.84 -5.89 -16.20
N LEU A 102 17.70 -6.08 -14.89
CA LEU A 102 17.24 -7.31 -14.27
C LEU A 102 15.88 -7.82 -14.76
N TRP A 103 14.99 -6.89 -15.17
CA TRP A 103 13.66 -7.25 -15.65
C TRP A 103 13.65 -7.83 -17.07
N GLU A 104 14.75 -7.70 -17.82
CA GLU A 104 14.85 -8.13 -19.22
C GLU A 104 15.49 -9.51 -19.41
N THR A 105 16.12 -10.07 -18.39
CA THR A 105 16.92 -11.29 -18.55
C THR A 105 16.11 -12.57 -18.66
N GLY A 106 14.81 -12.54 -18.26
CA GLY A 106 13.96 -13.72 -18.21
C GLY A 106 14.25 -14.65 -17.03
N SER A 107 15.26 -14.35 -16.22
CA SER A 107 15.61 -15.12 -15.03
C SER A 107 14.69 -14.80 -13.87
N VAL A 108 14.16 -15.83 -13.19
CA VAL A 108 13.34 -15.65 -11.98
C VAL A 108 14.17 -14.99 -10.87
N GLN A 109 15.43 -15.40 -10.72
CA GLN A 109 16.33 -14.83 -9.71
C GLN A 109 16.59 -13.35 -9.94
N ASP A 110 16.77 -12.94 -11.19
CA ASP A 110 17.00 -11.53 -11.54
C ASP A 110 15.72 -10.69 -11.30
N LEU A 111 14.56 -11.24 -11.61
CA LEU A 111 13.29 -10.57 -11.35
C LEU A 111 13.06 -10.41 -9.84
N GLU A 112 13.38 -11.42 -9.05
CA GLU A 112 13.31 -11.35 -7.59
C GLU A 112 14.27 -10.30 -7.04
N ALA A 113 15.50 -10.21 -7.59
CA ALA A 113 16.46 -9.18 -7.21
C ALA A 113 15.95 -7.78 -7.55
N TYR A 114 15.32 -7.61 -8.70
CA TYR A 114 14.68 -6.37 -9.10
C TYR A 114 13.61 -5.93 -8.10
N HIS A 115 12.69 -6.84 -7.76
CA HIS A 115 11.62 -6.54 -6.82
C HIS A 115 12.17 -6.23 -5.41
N ARG A 116 13.19 -6.96 -4.97
CA ARG A 116 13.82 -6.70 -3.68
C ARG A 116 14.43 -5.30 -3.64
N ILE A 117 15.21 -4.94 -4.64
CA ILE A 117 15.94 -3.66 -4.67
C ILE A 117 14.97 -2.49 -4.85
N ARG A 118 14.00 -2.62 -5.75
CA ARG A 118 13.11 -1.51 -6.13
C ARG A 118 11.89 -1.36 -5.24
N LYS A 119 11.40 -2.43 -4.62
CA LYS A 119 10.11 -2.43 -3.89
C LYS A 119 10.22 -2.89 -2.45
N VAL A 120 10.70 -4.12 -2.21
CA VAL A 120 10.62 -4.74 -0.88
C VAL A 120 11.50 -4.03 0.13
N GLU A 121 12.79 -3.85 -0.18
CA GLU A 121 13.73 -3.18 0.73
C GLU A 121 13.32 -1.73 1.03
N PRO A 122 12.95 -0.90 0.03
CA PRO A 122 12.50 0.46 0.32
C PRO A 122 11.25 0.50 1.21
N LEU A 123 10.29 -0.39 0.98
CA LEU A 123 9.06 -0.45 1.78
C LEU A 123 9.36 -0.85 3.23
N GLU A 124 10.16 -1.90 3.42
CA GLU A 124 10.56 -2.37 4.75
C GLU A 124 11.34 -1.30 5.51
N GLN A 125 12.20 -0.57 4.82
CA GLN A 125 12.95 0.53 5.41
C GLN A 125 12.03 1.67 5.86
N ALA A 126 11.03 2.01 5.05
CA ALA A 126 10.03 3.01 5.41
C ALA A 126 9.22 2.58 6.63
N PHE A 127 8.77 1.33 6.66
CA PHE A 127 8.07 0.77 7.81
C PHE A 127 8.90 0.83 9.09
N SER A 128 10.18 0.48 8.99
CA SER A 128 11.09 0.50 10.15
C SER A 128 11.35 1.92 10.64
N SER A 129 11.59 2.86 9.73
CA SER A 129 11.85 4.26 10.08
C SER A 129 10.66 4.90 10.79
N LEU A 130 9.45 4.52 10.41
CA LEU A 130 8.21 5.07 10.95
C LEU A 130 7.64 4.24 12.09
N ASP A 131 8.29 3.14 12.45
CA ASP A 131 7.85 2.19 13.49
C ASP A 131 6.42 1.68 13.23
N ILE A 132 6.15 1.27 11.99
CA ILE A 132 4.83 0.80 11.59
C ILE A 132 4.61 -0.63 12.08
N GLN A 133 3.47 -0.87 12.71
CA GLN A 133 3.03 -2.20 13.15
C GLN A 133 1.91 -2.78 12.29
N CYS A 134 1.08 -1.89 11.70
CA CYS A 134 -0.02 -2.29 10.83
C CYS A 134 -0.05 -1.37 9.62
N TRP A 135 -0.35 -1.94 8.46
CA TRP A 135 -0.49 -1.18 7.21
C TRP A 135 -1.68 -1.66 6.41
N ALA A 136 -2.33 -0.74 5.72
CA ALA A 136 -3.50 -1.04 4.89
C ALA A 136 -3.16 -0.86 3.41
N SER A 137 -3.80 -1.66 2.57
CA SER A 137 -3.69 -1.58 1.12
C SER A 137 -5.06 -1.77 0.46
N GLY A 138 -5.15 -1.41 -0.82
CA GLY A 138 -6.39 -1.46 -1.60
C GLY A 138 -6.72 -2.84 -2.19
N VAL A 139 -6.23 -3.91 -1.60
CA VAL A 139 -6.44 -5.28 -2.08
C VAL A 139 -7.91 -5.68 -1.97
N ARG A 140 -8.46 -6.24 -3.06
CA ARG A 140 -9.80 -6.83 -3.11
C ARG A 140 -9.70 -8.34 -3.32
N ARG A 141 -10.62 -9.09 -2.71
CA ARG A 141 -10.61 -10.56 -2.74
C ARG A 141 -10.68 -11.12 -4.17
N GLY A 142 -11.49 -10.54 -5.02
CA GLY A 142 -11.76 -11.05 -6.35
C GLY A 142 -10.68 -10.75 -7.41
N GLN A 143 -9.56 -10.11 -7.07
CA GLN A 143 -8.55 -9.71 -8.04
C GLN A 143 -7.68 -10.86 -8.54
N THR A 144 -7.47 -11.88 -7.72
CA THR A 144 -6.75 -13.12 -8.08
C THR A 144 -7.29 -14.28 -7.28
N ASN A 145 -7.13 -15.53 -7.76
CA ASN A 145 -7.55 -16.73 -7.03
C ASN A 145 -6.84 -16.88 -5.68
N HIS A 146 -5.59 -16.45 -5.60
CA HIS A 146 -4.82 -16.49 -4.37
C HIS A 146 -5.45 -15.62 -3.27
N ARG A 147 -6.07 -14.52 -3.63
CA ARG A 147 -6.68 -13.56 -2.71
C ARG A 147 -7.99 -14.04 -2.09
N ASP A 148 -8.61 -15.09 -2.66
CA ASP A 148 -9.84 -15.68 -2.10
C ASP A 148 -9.64 -16.24 -0.69
N GLN A 149 -8.40 -16.60 -0.34
CA GLN A 149 -8.04 -17.13 0.97
C GLN A 149 -7.58 -16.04 1.96
N MET A 150 -7.52 -14.80 1.52
CA MET A 150 -7.09 -13.68 2.38
C MET A 150 -8.17 -13.29 3.37
N THR A 151 -7.73 -12.82 4.53
CA THR A 151 -8.60 -12.28 5.57
C THR A 151 -8.42 -10.76 5.69
N TRP A 152 -9.24 -10.14 6.55
CA TRP A 152 -9.17 -8.68 6.79
C TRP A 152 -7.82 -8.24 7.35
N LEU A 153 -7.24 -9.06 8.19
CA LEU A 153 -6.02 -8.75 8.93
C LEU A 153 -5.13 -9.98 8.96
N ASP A 154 -3.96 -9.91 8.34
CA ASP A 154 -3.02 -11.03 8.27
C ASP A 154 -1.61 -10.60 8.66
N PRO A 155 -0.86 -11.45 9.38
CA PRO A 155 0.55 -11.18 9.64
C PRO A 155 1.37 -11.37 8.35
N ILE A 156 2.18 -10.38 8.03
CA ILE A 156 3.10 -10.39 6.89
C ILE A 156 4.42 -9.77 7.33
N ARG A 157 5.49 -10.56 7.27
CA ARG A 157 6.86 -10.14 7.59
C ARG A 157 6.96 -9.36 8.92
N GLY A 158 6.30 -9.88 9.96
CA GLY A 158 6.37 -9.32 11.31
C GLY A 158 5.44 -8.14 11.58
N ARG A 159 4.62 -7.74 10.60
CA ARG A 159 3.62 -6.68 10.73
C ARG A 159 2.26 -7.19 10.35
N LEU A 160 1.22 -6.45 10.68
CA LEU A 160 -0.15 -6.79 10.31
C LEU A 160 -0.55 -6.04 9.04
N SER A 161 -1.11 -6.76 8.09
CA SER A 161 -1.66 -6.20 6.85
C SER A 161 -3.18 -6.16 6.95
N LEU A 162 -3.76 -4.97 6.86
CA LEU A 162 -5.20 -4.74 6.86
C LEU A 162 -5.70 -4.53 5.44
N ARG A 163 -6.83 -5.15 5.09
CA ARG A 163 -7.44 -5.03 3.76
C ARG A 163 -8.86 -4.49 3.88
N PRO A 164 -9.03 -3.17 3.97
CA PRO A 164 -10.35 -2.57 4.21
C PRO A 164 -11.35 -2.78 3.06
N LEU A 165 -10.86 -2.98 1.83
CA LEU A 165 -11.69 -3.17 0.64
C LEU A 165 -11.81 -4.63 0.21
N LEU A 166 -11.46 -5.57 1.08
CA LEU A 166 -11.37 -6.99 0.71
C LEU A 166 -12.66 -7.52 0.09
N ASP A 167 -13.82 -7.09 0.58
CA ASP A 167 -15.15 -7.52 0.14
C ASP A 167 -15.73 -6.65 -0.98
N TRP A 168 -14.97 -5.68 -1.48
CA TRP A 168 -15.44 -4.78 -2.55
C TRP A 168 -15.37 -5.45 -3.91
N THR A 169 -16.39 -5.21 -4.73
CA THR A 169 -16.46 -5.60 -6.13
C THR A 169 -15.94 -4.46 -7.02
N PRO A 170 -15.63 -4.72 -8.30
CA PRO A 170 -15.32 -3.63 -9.25
C PRO A 170 -16.45 -2.60 -9.33
N LYS A 171 -17.70 -3.02 -9.18
CA LYS A 171 -18.87 -2.15 -9.18
C LYS A 171 -18.85 -1.20 -7.98
N ASP A 172 -18.50 -1.70 -6.80
CA ASP A 172 -18.38 -0.87 -5.60
C ASP A 172 -17.33 0.23 -5.78
N VAL A 173 -16.19 -0.11 -6.35
CA VAL A 173 -15.12 0.85 -6.65
C VAL A 173 -15.60 1.90 -7.65
N PHE A 174 -16.27 1.46 -8.71
CA PHE A 174 -16.80 2.36 -9.75
C PHE A 174 -17.80 3.38 -9.17
N TYR A 175 -18.75 2.92 -8.35
CA TYR A 175 -19.75 3.80 -7.76
C TYR A 175 -19.20 4.74 -6.69
N TYR A 176 -18.13 4.36 -6.03
CA TYR A 176 -17.46 5.26 -5.07
C TYR A 176 -16.77 6.44 -5.77
N MET A 177 -16.19 6.15 -6.94
CA MET A 177 -15.54 7.18 -7.73
C MET A 177 -16.58 8.04 -8.45
#